data_1dd66bfda864ade5c1e3f057578cfb8e
#
_entry.id   1dd66bfda864ade5c1e3f057578cfb8e
#
_cell.length_a   1.000
_cell.length_b   1.000
_cell.length_c   1.000
_cell.angle_alpha   90.00
_cell.angle_beta   90.00
_cell.angle_gamma   90.00
#
_symmetry.space_group_name_H-M   'P 1'
#
loop_
_entity.id
_entity.type
_entity.pdbx_description
1 polymer ?
#
loop_
_entity_poly.entity_id
_entity_poly.type
_entity_poly.pdbx_seq_one_letter_code
_entity_poly.pdbx_strand_id
1 'polypeptide(L)'
;MAVALETERVLSGYNEALSGAVVYRVPDPGYLRIAGADQIAFVQRQTTNDVQALASGRALLTVLTSPTARILDVWRLVVEPDGSLGAITLPGRGAATARFLQSHIFFMDKVTVTDASAAWAQVEVFGPAASSVLTQIGLAQAPAPDAIVSWDVGDVPVRAFGTGQGCLLLVSSEQIEGVEGRLNAVGAVPLSQEAYEVLRVEAGRPGPAHELTDEYTPLEADLDAAISDRKGCYTGQEVIARQITYDKVARRLAGLRLDALVTVGAAVQVEGRTVGAITSAVQSPRHGPIALAVIRRPHHAPGTAVAVADAAGAVSSVTVALPF
;
A
#
# COMPACT_ATOMS: atom_id res chain seq x y z
N MET A 1 14.60 12.13 -30.26
CA MET A 1 13.15 12.42 -30.42
C MET A 1 12.30 11.18 -30.22
N ALA A 2 12.56 10.05 -30.86
CA ALA A 2 11.78 8.81 -30.66
C ALA A 2 11.86 8.25 -29.23
N VAL A 3 13.05 8.18 -28.64
CA VAL A 3 13.26 7.73 -27.22
C VAL A 3 12.55 8.64 -26.23
N ALA A 4 12.53 9.95 -26.44
CA ALA A 4 11.83 10.90 -25.56
C ALA A 4 10.31 10.72 -25.62
N LEU A 5 9.75 10.47 -26.80
CA LEU A 5 8.31 10.21 -27.01
C LEU A 5 7.89 8.85 -26.41
N GLU A 6 8.76 7.86 -26.44
CA GLU A 6 8.52 6.55 -25.84
C GLU A 6 8.53 6.64 -24.30
N THR A 7 9.47 7.40 -23.73
CA THR A 7 9.53 7.68 -22.29
C THR A 7 8.32 8.49 -21.81
N GLU A 8 7.88 9.50 -22.56
CA GLU A 8 6.68 10.28 -22.24
C GLU A 8 5.41 9.41 -22.25
N ARG A 9 5.31 8.45 -23.19
CA ARG A 9 4.17 7.53 -23.25
C ARG A 9 4.16 6.52 -22.10
N VAL A 10 5.32 6.07 -21.65
CA VAL A 10 5.47 5.12 -20.55
C VAL A 10 5.15 5.78 -19.21
N LEU A 11 5.52 7.05 -18.98
CA LEU A 11 5.25 7.79 -17.77
C LEU A 11 4.05 8.75 -17.89
N SER A 12 3.01 8.35 -18.60
CA SER A 12 1.79 9.18 -18.76
C SER A 12 1.18 9.53 -17.41
N GLY A 13 0.89 10.81 -17.19
CA GLY A 13 0.32 11.35 -15.96
C GLY A 13 1.35 11.70 -14.88
N TYR A 14 2.64 11.40 -15.07
CA TYR A 14 3.66 11.67 -14.04
C TYR A 14 3.77 13.17 -13.67
N ASN A 15 3.84 14.05 -14.65
CA ASN A 15 3.93 15.50 -14.42
C ASN A 15 2.64 16.07 -13.84
N GLU A 16 1.50 15.54 -14.27
CA GLU A 16 0.18 15.92 -13.76
C GLU A 16 0.00 15.49 -12.28
N ALA A 17 0.59 14.38 -11.88
CA ALA A 17 0.61 13.97 -10.47
C ALA A 17 1.36 14.96 -9.57
N LEU A 18 2.34 15.68 -10.11
CA LEU A 18 3.14 16.66 -9.38
C LEU A 18 2.54 18.07 -9.36
N SER A 19 1.71 18.43 -10.35
CA SER A 19 1.20 19.79 -10.51
C SER A 19 -0.32 19.91 -10.57
N GLY A 20 -1.03 18.82 -10.83
CA GLY A 20 -2.48 18.75 -11.02
C GLY A 20 -3.13 17.65 -10.18
N ALA A 21 -3.98 16.85 -10.82
CA ALA A 21 -4.60 15.67 -10.23
C ALA A 21 -4.55 14.50 -11.21
N VAL A 22 -4.33 13.31 -10.68
CA VAL A 22 -4.32 12.07 -11.47
C VAL A 22 -5.30 11.06 -10.92
N VAL A 23 -5.70 10.15 -11.80
CA VAL A 23 -6.54 9.00 -11.52
C VAL A 23 -5.76 7.73 -11.84
N TYR A 24 -5.61 6.86 -10.85
CA TYR A 24 -4.98 5.56 -11.02
C TYR A 24 -5.95 4.45 -10.69
N ARG A 25 -6.34 3.65 -11.69
CA ARG A 25 -7.16 2.45 -11.47
C ARG A 25 -6.28 1.35 -10.89
N VAL A 26 -6.58 0.91 -9.67
CA VAL A 26 -5.85 -0.18 -9.02
C VAL A 26 -6.12 -1.48 -9.81
N PRO A 27 -5.07 -2.17 -10.31
CA PRO A 27 -5.25 -3.44 -11.00
C PRO A 27 -5.63 -4.54 -10.00
N ASP A 28 -6.48 -5.47 -10.41
CA ASP A 28 -6.90 -6.64 -9.61
C ASP A 28 -7.25 -6.29 -8.15
N PRO A 29 -8.21 -5.36 -7.92
CA PRO A 29 -8.53 -4.86 -6.59
C PRO A 29 -9.13 -5.96 -5.72
N GLY A 30 -8.70 -6.05 -4.46
CA GLY A 30 -9.25 -7.03 -3.53
C GLY A 30 -10.22 -6.41 -2.52
N TYR A 31 -11.34 -7.09 -2.28
CA TYR A 31 -12.32 -6.68 -1.29
C TYR A 31 -12.97 -7.90 -0.62
N LEU A 32 -12.87 -7.98 0.70
CA LEU A 32 -13.51 -9.03 1.47
C LEU A 32 -14.69 -8.47 2.26
N ARG A 33 -15.74 -9.25 2.37
CA ARG A 33 -16.83 -9.03 3.33
C ARG A 33 -16.71 -10.07 4.44
N ILE A 34 -16.68 -9.61 5.70
CA ILE A 34 -16.58 -10.44 6.90
C ILE A 34 -17.79 -10.13 7.76
N ALA A 35 -18.64 -11.12 8.00
CA ALA A 35 -19.93 -10.93 8.68
C ALA A 35 -20.15 -12.00 9.74
N GLY A 36 -20.97 -11.69 10.75
CA GLY A 36 -21.37 -12.61 11.80
C GLY A 36 -21.14 -12.05 13.20
N ALA A 37 -21.69 -12.69 14.21
CA ALA A 37 -21.67 -12.21 15.58
C ALA A 37 -20.23 -12.06 16.15
N ASP A 38 -19.31 -12.93 15.68
CA ASP A 38 -17.93 -12.97 16.19
C ASP A 38 -16.91 -12.30 15.24
N GLN A 39 -17.36 -11.56 14.21
CA GLN A 39 -16.48 -10.96 13.18
C GLN A 39 -15.36 -10.07 13.76
N ILE A 40 -15.68 -9.22 14.74
CA ILE A 40 -14.71 -8.34 15.39
C ILE A 40 -13.66 -9.17 16.14
N ALA A 41 -14.11 -10.13 16.96
CA ALA A 41 -13.21 -11.00 17.73
C ALA A 41 -12.34 -11.88 16.82
N PHE A 42 -12.92 -12.35 15.70
CA PHE A 42 -12.20 -13.11 14.69
C PHE A 42 -11.08 -12.29 14.06
N VAL A 43 -11.39 -11.12 13.50
CA VAL A 43 -10.39 -10.27 12.84
C VAL A 43 -9.37 -9.72 13.86
N GLN A 44 -9.81 -9.42 15.09
CA GLN A 44 -8.95 -8.98 16.18
C GLN A 44 -7.80 -9.97 16.46
N ARG A 45 -8.04 -11.27 16.43
CA ARG A 45 -6.99 -12.28 16.68
C ARG A 45 -6.17 -12.64 15.44
N GLN A 46 -6.58 -12.23 14.23
CA GLN A 46 -5.87 -12.52 12.99
C GLN A 46 -4.91 -11.38 12.56
N THR A 47 -5.14 -10.15 12.98
CA THR A 47 -4.45 -8.97 12.44
C THR A 47 -3.76 -8.15 13.52
N THR A 48 -2.84 -7.28 13.12
CA THR A 48 -1.91 -6.58 14.01
C THR A 48 -2.50 -5.36 14.73
N ASN A 49 -3.52 -4.70 14.17
CA ASN A 49 -4.07 -3.48 14.77
C ASN A 49 -5.36 -3.74 15.58
N ASP A 50 -5.78 -2.77 16.39
CA ASP A 50 -6.90 -2.91 17.30
C ASP A 50 -8.25 -2.70 16.57
N VAL A 51 -8.85 -3.81 16.14
CA VAL A 51 -10.14 -3.83 15.43
C VAL A 51 -11.30 -3.40 16.34
N GLN A 52 -11.17 -3.56 17.66
CA GLN A 52 -12.20 -3.13 18.61
C GLN A 52 -12.31 -1.58 18.67
N ALA A 53 -11.25 -0.87 18.30
CA ALA A 53 -11.25 0.58 18.21
C ALA A 53 -11.81 1.12 16.89
N LEU A 54 -12.15 0.26 15.93
CA LEU A 54 -12.67 0.67 14.63
C LEU A 54 -14.08 1.25 14.76
N ALA A 55 -14.22 2.52 14.40
CA ALA A 55 -15.49 3.23 14.40
C ALA A 55 -16.08 3.36 12.99
N SER A 56 -17.40 3.47 12.89
CA SER A 56 -18.06 3.81 11.62
C SER A 56 -17.52 5.14 11.07
N GLY A 57 -17.36 5.24 9.75
CA GLY A 57 -16.79 6.40 9.09
C GLY A 57 -15.26 6.50 9.20
N ARG A 58 -14.60 5.48 9.75
CA ARG A 58 -13.13 5.37 9.83
C ARG A 58 -12.65 4.10 9.17
N ALA A 59 -11.46 4.17 8.58
CA ALA A 59 -10.71 3.01 8.12
C ALA A 59 -9.58 2.70 9.11
N LEU A 60 -9.26 1.42 9.27
CA LEU A 60 -8.15 0.96 10.10
C LEU A 60 -7.16 0.21 9.23
N LEU A 61 -5.92 0.72 9.15
CA LEU A 61 -4.82 -0.01 8.53
C LEU A 61 -4.38 -1.14 9.46
N THR A 62 -4.34 -2.37 8.97
CA THR A 62 -3.91 -3.54 9.74
C THR A 62 -3.24 -4.57 8.84
N VAL A 63 -2.43 -5.45 9.42
CA VAL A 63 -1.69 -6.48 8.68
C VAL A 63 -2.17 -7.86 9.12
N LEU A 64 -2.50 -8.70 8.16
CA LEU A 64 -2.67 -10.14 8.37
C LEU A 64 -1.27 -10.77 8.37
N THR A 65 -0.91 -11.45 9.47
CA THR A 65 0.42 -12.02 9.62
C THR A 65 0.40 -13.54 9.81
N SER A 66 1.49 -14.18 9.42
CA SER A 66 1.78 -15.57 9.78
C SER A 66 2.18 -15.69 11.27
N PRO A 67 2.25 -16.91 11.85
CA PRO A 67 2.77 -17.12 13.20
C PRO A 67 4.19 -16.60 13.42
N THR A 68 4.99 -16.48 12.35
CA THR A 68 6.34 -15.90 12.36
C THR A 68 6.36 -14.40 12.03
N ALA A 69 5.21 -13.74 12.13
CA ALA A 69 5.00 -12.32 11.86
C ALA A 69 5.34 -11.88 10.42
N ARG A 70 5.27 -12.79 9.43
CA ARG A 70 5.44 -12.41 8.03
C ARG A 70 4.15 -11.81 7.48
N ILE A 71 4.28 -10.80 6.62
CA ILE A 71 3.15 -10.14 5.97
C ILE A 71 2.48 -11.14 5.02
N LEU A 72 1.22 -11.48 5.29
CA LEU A 72 0.38 -12.25 4.37
C LEU A 72 -0.49 -11.32 3.53
N ASP A 73 -0.98 -10.23 4.14
CA ASP A 73 -1.76 -9.20 3.46
C ASP A 73 -1.79 -7.92 4.30
N VAL A 74 -2.11 -6.79 3.67
CA VAL A 74 -2.28 -5.49 4.34
C VAL A 74 -3.66 -4.95 4.00
N TRP A 75 -4.45 -4.61 5.03
CA TRP A 75 -5.85 -4.22 4.84
C TRP A 75 -6.15 -2.81 5.29
N ARG A 76 -7.05 -2.16 4.55
CA ARG A 76 -7.89 -1.08 5.10
C ARG A 76 -9.21 -1.70 5.50
N LEU A 77 -9.43 -1.83 6.80
CA LEU A 77 -10.62 -2.43 7.40
C LEU A 77 -11.64 -1.34 7.71
N VAL A 78 -12.92 -1.61 7.43
CA VAL A 78 -14.01 -0.66 7.60
C VAL A 78 -15.25 -1.33 8.18
N VAL A 79 -16.13 -0.56 8.81
CA VAL A 79 -17.48 -1.01 9.21
C VAL A 79 -18.45 -0.65 8.08
N GLU A 80 -19.12 -1.67 7.55
CA GLU A 80 -20.16 -1.52 6.53
C GLU A 80 -21.46 -0.98 7.12
N PRO A 81 -22.37 -0.39 6.31
CA PRO A 81 -23.66 0.12 6.80
C PRO A 81 -24.55 -0.93 7.48
N ASP A 82 -24.41 -2.20 7.12
CA ASP A 82 -25.12 -3.32 7.74
C ASP A 82 -24.44 -3.90 8.99
N GLY A 83 -23.36 -3.24 9.43
CA GLY A 83 -22.57 -3.64 10.58
C GLY A 83 -21.55 -4.74 10.32
N SER A 84 -21.47 -5.31 9.11
CA SER A 84 -20.40 -6.23 8.72
C SER A 84 -19.06 -5.47 8.56
N LEU A 85 -17.94 -6.21 8.42
CA LEU A 85 -16.67 -5.63 8.11
C LEU A 85 -16.36 -5.75 6.61
N GLY A 86 -15.89 -4.67 6.01
CA GLY A 86 -15.25 -4.64 4.70
C GLY A 86 -13.75 -4.57 4.85
N ALA A 87 -12.99 -5.33 4.08
CA ALA A 87 -11.53 -5.26 4.05
C ALA A 87 -11.03 -5.06 2.62
N ILE A 88 -10.45 -3.89 2.34
CA ILE A 88 -9.69 -3.63 1.13
C ILE A 88 -8.33 -4.29 1.31
N THR A 89 -8.02 -5.29 0.51
CA THR A 89 -6.77 -6.07 0.56
C THR A 89 -5.73 -5.51 -0.42
N LEU A 90 -4.51 -6.01 -0.37
CA LEU A 90 -3.55 -5.76 -1.43
C LEU A 90 -4.08 -6.28 -2.79
N PRO A 91 -3.74 -5.63 -3.91
CA PRO A 91 -4.07 -6.10 -5.24
C PRO A 91 -3.70 -7.58 -5.45
N GLY A 92 -4.58 -8.34 -6.08
CA GLY A 92 -4.39 -9.77 -6.34
C GLY A 92 -4.53 -10.69 -5.11
N ARG A 93 -4.80 -10.16 -3.92
CA ARG A 93 -4.81 -10.96 -2.68
C ARG A 93 -6.19 -11.44 -2.25
N GLY A 94 -7.29 -10.83 -2.73
CA GLY A 94 -8.65 -11.09 -2.26
C GLY A 94 -8.99 -12.57 -2.10
N ALA A 95 -8.92 -13.35 -3.18
CA ALA A 95 -9.26 -14.78 -3.16
C ALA A 95 -8.32 -15.63 -2.26
N ALA A 96 -7.02 -15.32 -2.23
CA ALA A 96 -6.07 -16.06 -1.41
C ALA A 96 -6.29 -15.76 0.08
N THR A 97 -6.54 -14.50 0.41
CA THR A 97 -6.81 -14.04 1.77
C THR A 97 -8.15 -14.59 2.29
N ALA A 98 -9.19 -14.61 1.45
CA ALA A 98 -10.48 -15.21 1.81
C ALA A 98 -10.32 -16.69 2.18
N ARG A 99 -9.63 -17.48 1.34
CA ARG A 99 -9.36 -18.90 1.62
C ARG A 99 -8.54 -19.10 2.89
N PHE A 100 -7.51 -18.28 3.10
CA PHE A 100 -6.72 -18.33 4.32
C PHE A 100 -7.59 -18.11 5.56
N LEU A 101 -8.40 -17.06 5.58
CA LEU A 101 -9.27 -16.77 6.72
C LEU A 101 -10.32 -17.86 6.95
N GLN A 102 -10.94 -18.35 5.88
CA GLN A 102 -11.93 -19.44 5.96
C GLN A 102 -11.35 -20.69 6.63
N SER A 103 -10.07 -21.02 6.35
CA SER A 103 -9.39 -22.15 7.00
C SER A 103 -9.04 -21.92 8.48
N HIS A 104 -9.16 -20.69 8.97
CA HIS A 104 -8.88 -20.29 10.36
C HIS A 104 -10.17 -20.00 11.18
N ILE A 105 -11.34 -20.24 10.60
CA ILE A 105 -12.62 -20.17 11.31
C ILE A 105 -12.78 -21.45 12.14
N PHE A 106 -12.86 -21.33 13.46
CA PHE A 106 -13.15 -22.46 14.33
C PHE A 106 -14.65 -22.82 14.26
N PHE A 107 -14.99 -24.07 14.58
CA PHE A 107 -16.37 -24.57 14.51
C PHE A 107 -17.37 -23.79 15.39
N MET A 108 -16.90 -23.09 16.41
CA MET A 108 -17.72 -22.24 17.28
C MET A 108 -17.78 -20.77 16.84
N ASP A 109 -16.96 -20.35 15.92
CA ASP A 109 -16.96 -18.96 15.41
C ASP A 109 -18.19 -18.73 14.52
N LYS A 110 -18.99 -17.76 14.86
CA LYS A 110 -20.14 -17.31 14.05
C LYS A 110 -19.66 -16.22 13.07
N VAL A 111 -18.87 -16.62 12.10
CA VAL A 111 -18.24 -15.73 11.10
C VAL A 111 -18.37 -16.34 9.71
N THR A 112 -18.62 -15.49 8.73
CA THR A 112 -18.55 -15.80 7.30
C THR A 112 -17.59 -14.83 6.64
N VAL A 113 -16.68 -15.34 5.82
CA VAL A 113 -15.76 -14.57 4.99
C VAL A 113 -16.09 -14.82 3.53
N THR A 114 -16.36 -13.76 2.79
CA THR A 114 -16.69 -13.80 1.36
C THR A 114 -15.73 -12.92 0.58
N ASP A 115 -15.17 -13.46 -0.50
CA ASP A 115 -14.47 -12.64 -1.51
C ASP A 115 -15.51 -11.93 -2.35
N ALA A 116 -15.56 -10.60 -2.24
CA ALA A 116 -16.44 -9.72 -2.98
C ALA A 116 -15.68 -8.85 -3.98
N SER A 117 -14.42 -9.18 -4.29
CA SER A 117 -13.53 -8.38 -5.15
C SER A 117 -14.14 -8.06 -6.51
N ALA A 118 -14.82 -9.01 -7.14
CA ALA A 118 -15.44 -8.83 -8.44
C ALA A 118 -16.51 -7.72 -8.50
N ALA A 119 -17.12 -7.39 -7.37
CA ALA A 119 -18.16 -6.37 -7.29
C ALA A 119 -17.61 -4.94 -7.19
N TRP A 120 -16.33 -4.79 -6.89
CA TRP A 120 -15.74 -3.50 -6.55
C TRP A 120 -14.53 -3.15 -7.42
N ALA A 121 -14.49 -1.91 -7.89
CA ALA A 121 -13.32 -1.28 -8.46
C ALA A 121 -12.72 -0.28 -7.46
N GLN A 122 -11.42 -0.09 -7.53
CA GLN A 122 -10.66 0.82 -6.69
C GLN A 122 -9.90 1.81 -7.57
N VAL A 123 -10.01 3.10 -7.23
CA VAL A 123 -9.35 4.18 -7.97
C VAL A 123 -8.69 5.13 -6.97
N GLU A 124 -7.40 5.35 -7.10
CA GLU A 124 -6.70 6.40 -6.38
C GLU A 124 -6.80 7.72 -7.14
N VAL A 125 -7.17 8.79 -6.43
CA VAL A 125 -7.17 10.17 -6.94
C VAL A 125 -6.23 10.96 -6.06
N PHE A 126 -5.14 11.47 -6.61
CA PHE A 126 -4.13 12.19 -5.84
C PHE A 126 -3.42 13.28 -6.68
N GLY A 127 -2.56 14.04 -6.01
CA GLY A 127 -1.89 15.22 -6.54
C GLY A 127 -2.41 16.52 -5.93
N PRO A 128 -1.73 17.65 -6.13
CA PRO A 128 -2.06 18.93 -5.49
C PRO A 128 -3.49 19.42 -5.76
N ALA A 129 -4.07 19.11 -6.92
CA ALA A 129 -5.43 19.49 -7.30
C ALA A 129 -6.49 18.42 -6.99
N ALA A 130 -6.14 17.29 -6.36
CA ALA A 130 -7.07 16.19 -6.09
C ALA A 130 -8.32 16.64 -5.32
N SER A 131 -8.17 17.44 -4.27
CA SER A 131 -9.31 17.97 -3.51
C SER A 131 -10.25 18.82 -4.36
N SER A 132 -9.70 19.64 -5.26
CA SER A 132 -10.50 20.46 -6.18
C SER A 132 -11.30 19.62 -7.18
N VAL A 133 -10.64 18.61 -7.77
CA VAL A 133 -11.28 17.66 -8.69
C VAL A 133 -12.41 16.91 -8.00
N LEU A 134 -12.17 16.37 -6.80
CA LEU A 134 -13.18 15.65 -6.03
C LEU A 134 -14.37 16.55 -5.66
N THR A 135 -14.12 17.82 -5.31
CA THR A 135 -15.18 18.78 -5.04
C THR A 135 -16.04 19.06 -6.28
N GLN A 136 -15.45 19.17 -7.46
CA GLN A 136 -16.18 19.39 -8.71
C GLN A 136 -17.08 18.21 -9.13
N ILE A 137 -16.78 16.99 -8.67
CA ILE A 137 -17.66 15.82 -8.86
C ILE A 137 -18.63 15.59 -7.70
N GLY A 138 -18.77 16.56 -6.78
CA GLY A 138 -19.80 16.59 -5.73
C GLY A 138 -19.34 16.21 -4.32
N LEU A 139 -18.07 15.89 -4.10
CA LEU A 139 -17.55 15.66 -2.75
C LEU A 139 -17.38 16.99 -2.02
N ALA A 140 -18.13 17.20 -0.95
CA ALA A 140 -18.12 18.49 -0.20
C ALA A 140 -16.72 18.84 0.35
N GLN A 141 -15.99 17.83 0.84
CA GLN A 141 -14.63 17.98 1.37
C GLN A 141 -13.88 16.65 1.25
N ALA A 142 -12.62 16.69 0.81
CA ALA A 142 -11.77 15.51 0.81
C ALA A 142 -11.62 14.96 2.25
N PRO A 143 -11.77 13.64 2.46
CA PRO A 143 -11.67 13.05 3.78
C PRO A 143 -10.24 13.18 4.34
N ALA A 144 -10.16 13.45 5.64
CA ALA A 144 -8.88 13.36 6.36
C ALA A 144 -8.30 11.94 6.28
N PRO A 145 -7.01 11.74 6.55
CA PRO A 145 -6.42 10.41 6.60
C PRO A 145 -7.25 9.45 7.46
N ASP A 146 -7.48 8.25 6.95
CA ASP A 146 -8.31 7.19 7.54
C ASP A 146 -9.79 7.54 7.78
N ALA A 147 -10.27 8.71 7.35
CA ALA A 147 -11.69 9.01 7.32
C ALA A 147 -12.34 8.44 6.04
N ILE A 148 -13.62 8.08 6.17
CA ILE A 148 -14.45 7.59 5.06
C ILE A 148 -15.61 8.55 4.88
N VAL A 149 -15.83 8.97 3.63
CA VAL A 149 -16.99 9.76 3.23
C VAL A 149 -17.70 9.02 2.10
N SER A 150 -19.02 8.92 2.20
CA SER A 150 -19.86 8.39 1.12
C SER A 150 -20.63 9.53 0.48
N TRP A 151 -20.69 9.55 -0.85
CA TRP A 151 -21.49 10.51 -1.63
C TRP A 151 -21.84 9.89 -2.99
N ASP A 152 -22.70 10.56 -3.73
CA ASP A 152 -23.07 10.11 -5.07
C ASP A 152 -22.36 10.95 -6.14
N VAL A 153 -21.69 10.31 -7.07
CA VAL A 153 -21.14 10.92 -8.28
C VAL A 153 -22.21 10.80 -9.38
N GLY A 154 -23.07 11.82 -9.50
CA GLY A 154 -24.36 11.66 -10.19
C GLY A 154 -25.25 10.70 -9.43
N ASP A 155 -25.62 9.58 -10.06
CA ASP A 155 -26.43 8.52 -9.45
C ASP A 155 -25.60 7.32 -8.97
N VAL A 156 -24.26 7.45 -8.94
CA VAL A 156 -23.35 6.38 -8.59
C VAL A 156 -22.87 6.54 -7.16
N PRO A 157 -23.20 5.62 -6.23
CA PRO A 157 -22.68 5.64 -4.88
C PRO A 157 -21.15 5.39 -4.88
N VAL A 158 -20.41 6.28 -4.23
CA VAL A 158 -18.94 6.20 -4.12
C VAL A 158 -18.55 6.34 -2.65
N ARG A 159 -17.55 5.59 -2.23
CA ARG A 159 -16.90 5.77 -0.93
C ARG A 159 -15.46 6.25 -1.12
N ALA A 160 -15.11 7.37 -0.50
CA ALA A 160 -13.74 7.87 -0.46
C ALA A 160 -13.08 7.57 0.86
N PHE A 161 -11.89 7.03 0.79
CA PHE A 161 -10.99 6.77 1.92
C PHE A 161 -9.84 7.76 1.82
N GLY A 162 -9.66 8.60 2.82
CA GLY A 162 -8.53 9.53 2.86
C GLY A 162 -7.20 8.80 2.99
N THR A 163 -6.23 9.16 2.13
CA THR A 163 -4.89 8.54 2.11
C THR A 163 -3.78 9.48 2.58
N GLY A 164 -4.12 10.73 2.90
CA GLY A 164 -3.15 11.77 3.24
C GLY A 164 -2.54 12.49 2.04
N GLN A 165 -2.56 11.87 0.86
CA GLN A 165 -2.11 12.48 -0.41
C GLN A 165 -3.26 12.67 -1.41
N GLY A 166 -4.44 12.18 -1.08
CA GLY A 166 -5.64 12.17 -1.89
C GLY A 166 -6.66 11.21 -1.31
N CYS A 167 -7.36 10.49 -2.17
CA CYS A 167 -8.37 9.51 -1.78
C CYS A 167 -8.26 8.23 -2.58
N LEU A 168 -8.53 7.11 -1.92
CA LEU A 168 -8.91 5.87 -2.58
C LEU A 168 -10.44 5.86 -2.70
N LEU A 169 -10.96 5.74 -3.92
CA LEU A 169 -12.38 5.60 -4.19
C LEU A 169 -12.73 4.12 -4.36
N LEU A 170 -13.79 3.68 -3.70
CA LEU A 170 -14.38 2.37 -3.87
C LEU A 170 -15.72 2.56 -4.58
N VAL A 171 -15.86 1.93 -5.74
CA VAL A 171 -16.98 2.08 -6.68
C VAL A 171 -17.41 0.69 -7.15
N SER A 172 -18.70 0.50 -7.48
CA SER A 172 -19.15 -0.72 -8.17
C SER A 172 -18.36 -0.94 -9.47
N SER A 173 -17.93 -2.16 -9.73
CA SER A 173 -17.18 -2.51 -10.95
C SER A 173 -17.94 -2.17 -12.23
N GLU A 174 -19.28 -2.21 -12.20
CA GLU A 174 -20.12 -1.88 -13.36
C GLU A 174 -20.18 -0.38 -13.67
N GLN A 175 -19.88 0.47 -12.70
CA GLN A 175 -20.09 1.93 -12.78
C GLN A 175 -18.77 2.73 -12.81
N ILE A 176 -17.63 2.05 -12.71
CA ILE A 176 -16.33 2.71 -12.58
C ILE A 176 -15.97 3.60 -13.76
N GLU A 177 -16.28 3.18 -15.00
CA GLU A 177 -15.99 3.96 -16.20
C GLU A 177 -16.72 5.30 -16.23
N GLY A 178 -17.95 5.32 -15.72
CA GLY A 178 -18.72 6.56 -15.57
C GLY A 178 -18.10 7.52 -14.55
N VAL A 179 -17.59 7.00 -13.45
CA VAL A 179 -16.90 7.81 -12.41
C VAL A 179 -15.58 8.36 -12.95
N GLU A 180 -14.76 7.52 -13.59
CA GLU A 180 -13.50 7.96 -14.22
C GLU A 180 -13.74 9.00 -15.32
N GLY A 181 -14.76 8.81 -16.14
CA GLY A 181 -15.16 9.79 -17.16
C GLY A 181 -15.49 11.16 -16.57
N ARG A 182 -16.16 11.21 -15.42
CA ARG A 182 -16.45 12.46 -14.72
C ARG A 182 -15.19 13.08 -14.10
N LEU A 183 -14.31 12.28 -13.48
CA LEU A 183 -13.02 12.74 -12.98
C LEU A 183 -12.15 13.36 -14.09
N ASN A 184 -12.08 12.70 -15.24
CA ASN A 184 -11.34 13.18 -16.40
C ASN A 184 -11.95 14.49 -16.96
N ALA A 185 -13.27 14.61 -17.00
CA ALA A 185 -13.97 15.81 -17.49
C ALA A 185 -13.70 17.06 -16.64
N VAL A 186 -13.33 16.89 -15.37
CA VAL A 186 -12.97 17.99 -14.45
C VAL A 186 -11.45 18.15 -14.28
N GLY A 187 -10.64 17.51 -15.15
CA GLY A 187 -9.21 17.76 -15.26
C GLY A 187 -8.30 16.77 -14.51
N ALA A 188 -8.83 15.67 -13.98
CA ALA A 188 -7.97 14.58 -13.54
C ALA A 188 -7.43 13.80 -14.74
N VAL A 189 -6.14 13.46 -14.72
CA VAL A 189 -5.48 12.77 -15.84
C VAL A 189 -5.22 11.30 -15.47
N PRO A 190 -5.52 10.34 -16.38
CA PRO A 190 -5.17 8.94 -16.16
C PRO A 190 -3.67 8.77 -15.96
N LEU A 191 -3.29 8.00 -14.91
CA LEU A 191 -1.90 7.69 -14.58
C LEU A 191 -1.55 6.28 -15.06
N SER A 192 -0.43 6.14 -15.78
CA SER A 192 0.09 4.82 -16.15
C SER A 192 0.62 4.05 -14.93
N GLN A 193 0.68 2.72 -15.03
CA GLN A 193 1.21 1.87 -13.96
C GLN A 193 2.68 2.16 -13.69
N GLU A 194 3.45 2.42 -14.73
CA GLU A 194 4.88 2.76 -14.64
C GLU A 194 5.08 4.09 -13.93
N ALA A 195 4.27 5.11 -14.24
CA ALA A 195 4.31 6.39 -13.54
C ALA A 195 3.90 6.27 -12.08
N TYR A 196 2.88 5.44 -11.78
CA TYR A 196 2.48 5.13 -10.41
C TYR A 196 3.63 4.48 -9.62
N GLU A 197 4.33 3.51 -10.21
CA GLU A 197 5.49 2.86 -9.59
C GLU A 197 6.62 3.84 -9.30
N VAL A 198 6.95 4.73 -10.24
CA VAL A 198 7.95 5.78 -10.01
C VAL A 198 7.55 6.66 -8.83
N LEU A 199 6.33 7.18 -8.82
CA LEU A 199 5.82 8.05 -7.75
C LEU A 199 5.75 7.32 -6.39
N ARG A 200 5.41 6.03 -6.38
CA ARG A 200 5.40 5.20 -5.17
C ARG A 200 6.80 5.08 -4.57
N VAL A 201 7.79 4.77 -5.41
CA VAL A 201 9.19 4.64 -4.97
C VAL A 201 9.73 5.99 -4.51
N GLU A 202 9.48 7.09 -5.24
CA GLU A 202 9.85 8.45 -4.83
C GLU A 202 9.28 8.84 -3.46
N ALA A 203 8.04 8.42 -3.20
CA ALA A 203 7.37 8.63 -1.91
C ALA A 203 7.87 7.67 -0.80
N GLY A 204 8.76 6.73 -1.11
CA GLY A 204 9.24 5.73 -0.16
C GLY A 204 8.17 4.74 0.30
N ARG A 205 7.06 4.61 -0.44
CA ARG A 205 5.94 3.74 -0.05
C ARG A 205 6.22 2.28 -0.42
N PRO A 206 6.10 1.34 0.54
CA PRO A 206 6.20 -0.09 0.24
C PRO A 206 5.06 -0.52 -0.70
N GLY A 207 5.37 -1.41 -1.65
CA GLY A 207 4.45 -1.88 -2.68
C GLY A 207 4.09 -3.35 -2.60
N PRO A 208 2.91 -3.74 -3.13
CA PRO A 208 2.53 -5.14 -3.31
C PRO A 208 3.57 -5.87 -4.18
N ALA A 209 3.81 -7.15 -3.89
CA ALA A 209 4.79 -8.01 -4.56
C ALA A 209 6.26 -7.50 -4.52
N HIS A 210 6.52 -6.44 -3.75
CA HIS A 210 7.85 -5.88 -3.51
C HIS A 210 8.22 -5.98 -2.02
N GLU A 211 7.83 -4.99 -1.23
CA GLU A 211 8.09 -4.92 0.20
C GLU A 211 6.97 -5.56 1.04
N LEU A 212 5.74 -5.60 0.51
CA LEU A 212 4.57 -6.14 1.21
C LEU A 212 4.38 -7.62 0.87
N THR A 213 5.34 -8.45 1.28
CA THR A 213 5.40 -9.89 1.02
C THR A 213 5.72 -10.67 2.29
N ASP A 214 5.61 -12.00 2.23
CA ASP A 214 5.95 -12.91 3.32
C ASP A 214 7.45 -13.06 3.59
N GLU A 215 8.30 -12.34 2.86
CA GLU A 215 9.72 -12.20 3.16
C GLU A 215 10.00 -11.24 4.31
N TYR A 216 9.06 -10.34 4.61
CA TYR A 216 9.25 -9.26 5.58
C TYR A 216 8.23 -9.30 6.70
N THR A 217 8.61 -8.75 7.86
CA THR A 217 7.68 -8.40 8.93
C THR A 217 7.12 -6.99 8.71
N PRO A 218 5.98 -6.63 9.29
CA PRO A 218 5.42 -5.29 9.14
C PRO A 218 6.40 -4.16 9.51
N LEU A 219 7.20 -4.36 10.57
CA LEU A 219 8.20 -3.38 11.02
C LEU A 219 9.40 -3.26 10.06
N GLU A 220 9.72 -4.30 9.31
CA GLU A 220 10.77 -4.25 8.28
C GLU A 220 10.30 -3.49 7.02
N ALA A 221 8.98 -3.44 6.78
CA ALA A 221 8.32 -2.80 5.64
C ALA A 221 7.72 -1.41 5.95
N ASP A 222 8.11 -0.79 7.07
CA ASP A 222 7.64 0.54 7.50
C ASP A 222 6.12 0.63 7.74
N LEU A 223 5.51 -0.46 8.26
CA LEU A 223 4.10 -0.53 8.62
C LEU A 223 3.85 -0.37 10.14
N ASP A 224 4.66 0.42 10.82
CA ASP A 224 4.55 0.66 12.27
C ASP A 224 3.15 1.17 12.66
N ALA A 225 2.55 2.04 11.83
CA ALA A 225 1.20 2.58 12.04
C ALA A 225 0.07 1.53 11.94
N ALA A 226 0.35 0.36 11.34
CA ALA A 226 -0.62 -0.74 11.21
C ALA A 226 -0.59 -1.71 12.41
N ILE A 227 0.16 -1.39 13.47
CA ILE A 227 0.36 -2.25 14.64
C ILE A 227 -0.14 -1.55 15.89
N SER A 228 -0.95 -2.24 16.69
CA SER A 228 -1.30 -1.81 18.04
C SER A 228 -0.39 -2.48 19.05
N ASP A 229 0.21 -1.70 19.94
CA ASP A 229 1.00 -2.17 21.08
C ASP A 229 0.17 -2.48 22.34
N ARG A 230 -1.16 -2.18 22.29
CA ARG A 230 -2.06 -2.26 23.46
C ARG A 230 -3.18 -3.29 23.31
N LYS A 231 -3.36 -3.87 22.12
CA LYS A 231 -4.39 -4.89 21.89
C LYS A 231 -4.02 -6.24 22.52
N GLY A 232 -5.03 -7.11 22.66
CA GLY A 232 -4.84 -8.51 23.08
C GLY A 232 -4.09 -9.37 22.05
N CYS A 233 -4.01 -10.68 22.32
CA CYS A 233 -3.24 -11.61 21.50
C CYS A 233 -3.71 -11.68 20.04
N TYR A 234 -2.76 -11.76 19.13
CA TYR A 234 -2.98 -11.99 17.71
C TYR A 234 -1.87 -12.85 17.10
N THR A 235 -2.11 -13.42 15.92
CA THR A 235 -1.13 -14.26 15.21
C THR A 235 0.15 -13.47 14.90
N GLY A 236 1.32 -13.98 15.32
CA GLY A 236 2.63 -13.33 15.11
C GLY A 236 3.02 -12.28 16.15
N GLN A 237 2.16 -11.99 17.14
CA GLN A 237 2.41 -10.96 18.15
C GLN A 237 3.73 -11.13 18.90
N GLU A 238 4.11 -12.35 19.25
CA GLU A 238 5.33 -12.57 20.05
C GLU A 238 6.58 -12.03 19.35
N VAL A 239 6.69 -12.25 18.02
CA VAL A 239 7.83 -11.77 17.22
C VAL A 239 7.81 -10.25 17.15
N ILE A 240 6.65 -9.64 16.84
CA ILE A 240 6.48 -8.18 16.72
C ILE A 240 6.75 -7.50 18.07
N ALA A 241 6.15 -8.00 19.15
CA ALA A 241 6.35 -7.44 20.50
C ALA A 241 7.82 -7.49 20.91
N ARG A 242 8.53 -8.59 20.59
CA ARG A 242 9.96 -8.72 20.85
C ARG A 242 10.79 -7.73 20.03
N GLN A 243 10.43 -7.50 18.77
CA GLN A 243 11.08 -6.51 17.91
C GLN A 243 10.92 -5.08 18.47
N ILE A 244 9.72 -4.73 18.96
CA ILE A 244 9.43 -3.41 19.55
C ILE A 244 10.12 -3.26 20.91
N THR A 245 9.90 -4.20 21.85
CA THR A 245 10.36 -4.09 23.23
C THR A 245 11.88 -4.00 23.35
N TYR A 246 12.61 -4.72 22.51
CA TYR A 246 14.07 -4.77 22.56
C TYR A 246 14.74 -3.93 21.47
N ASP A 247 13.99 -3.12 20.71
CA ASP A 247 14.48 -2.41 19.53
C ASP A 247 15.29 -3.33 18.58
N LYS A 248 14.78 -4.55 18.34
CA LYS A 248 15.48 -5.60 17.60
C LYS A 248 14.89 -5.81 16.20
N VAL A 249 14.42 -4.75 15.55
CA VAL A 249 14.11 -4.81 14.11
C VAL A 249 15.44 -4.95 13.38
N ALA A 250 15.71 -6.15 12.86
CA ALA A 250 17.01 -6.48 12.29
C ALA A 250 17.28 -5.78 10.95
N ARG A 251 16.22 -5.50 10.20
CA ARG A 251 16.26 -4.86 8.87
C ARG A 251 15.22 -3.74 8.82
N ARG A 252 15.46 -2.74 8.00
CA ARG A 252 14.51 -1.65 7.75
C ARG A 252 14.46 -1.31 6.27
N LEU A 253 13.31 -0.82 5.83
CA LEU A 253 13.16 -0.19 4.53
C LEU A 253 14.04 1.07 4.47
N ALA A 254 14.77 1.23 3.36
CA ALA A 254 15.65 2.36 3.11
C ALA A 254 15.56 2.77 1.63
N GLY A 255 15.72 4.07 1.37
CA GLY A 255 15.92 4.59 0.02
C GLY A 255 17.39 4.51 -0.38
N LEU A 256 17.65 4.29 -1.67
CA LEU A 256 18.98 4.31 -2.27
C LEU A 256 19.00 5.25 -3.47
N ARG A 257 19.99 6.16 -3.51
CA ARG A 257 20.41 6.84 -4.75
C ARG A 257 21.51 6.03 -5.40
N LEU A 258 21.36 5.75 -6.68
CA LEU A 258 22.21 4.85 -7.44
C LEU A 258 22.94 5.60 -8.55
N ASP A 259 24.14 5.15 -8.91
CA ASP A 259 24.87 5.68 -10.09
C ASP A 259 24.30 5.13 -11.41
N ALA A 260 23.65 3.97 -11.37
CA ALA A 260 22.96 3.35 -12.51
C ALA A 260 21.75 2.55 -12.03
N LEU A 261 20.77 2.32 -12.93
CA LEU A 261 19.60 1.47 -12.63
C LEU A 261 20.06 0.02 -12.38
N VAL A 262 19.45 -0.63 -11.39
CA VAL A 262 19.76 -2.02 -10.97
C VAL A 262 18.51 -2.89 -11.06
N THR A 263 18.71 -4.21 -11.02
CA THR A 263 17.59 -5.17 -11.01
C THR A 263 17.04 -5.37 -9.59
N VAL A 264 15.73 -5.58 -9.50
CA VAL A 264 15.08 -6.02 -8.26
C VAL A 264 15.63 -7.38 -7.84
N GLY A 265 15.91 -7.56 -6.55
CA GLY A 265 16.57 -8.75 -6.00
C GLY A 265 18.10 -8.65 -5.94
N ALA A 266 18.72 -7.63 -6.57
CA ALA A 266 20.17 -7.42 -6.49
C ALA A 266 20.61 -7.23 -5.03
N ALA A 267 21.78 -7.85 -4.68
CA ALA A 267 22.29 -7.82 -3.33
C ALA A 267 22.90 -6.45 -2.98
N VAL A 268 22.47 -5.87 -1.85
CA VAL A 268 23.10 -4.68 -1.27
C VAL A 268 24.25 -5.13 -0.38
N GLN A 269 25.45 -4.57 -0.60
CA GLN A 269 26.69 -4.99 0.05
C GLN A 269 27.40 -3.81 0.73
N VAL A 270 28.04 -4.12 1.85
CA VAL A 270 29.00 -3.24 2.55
C VAL A 270 30.27 -4.08 2.75
N GLU A 271 31.41 -3.59 2.31
CA GLU A 271 32.71 -4.29 2.39
C GLU A 271 32.65 -5.73 1.85
N GLY A 272 31.92 -5.95 0.75
CA GLY A 272 31.73 -7.26 0.11
C GLY A 272 30.79 -8.22 0.84
N ARG A 273 30.14 -7.79 1.93
CA ARG A 273 29.16 -8.59 2.68
C ARG A 273 27.74 -8.17 2.34
N THR A 274 26.86 -9.11 2.03
CA THR A 274 25.45 -8.83 1.77
C THR A 274 24.75 -8.38 3.06
N VAL A 275 24.19 -7.17 3.03
CA VAL A 275 23.45 -6.54 4.12
C VAL A 275 21.97 -6.35 3.82
N GLY A 276 21.53 -6.57 2.57
CA GLY A 276 20.14 -6.42 2.17
C GLY A 276 19.94 -6.78 0.69
N ALA A 277 18.76 -6.47 0.18
CA ALA A 277 18.41 -6.64 -1.22
C ALA A 277 17.57 -5.47 -1.72
N ILE A 278 17.69 -5.18 -3.02
CA ILE A 278 16.83 -4.23 -3.73
C ILE A 278 15.43 -4.84 -3.85
N THR A 279 14.43 -4.10 -3.41
CA THR A 279 13.02 -4.54 -3.46
C THR A 279 12.23 -3.83 -4.54
N SER A 280 12.56 -2.56 -4.83
CA SER A 280 12.02 -1.78 -5.94
C SER A 280 13.12 -0.93 -6.56
N ALA A 281 13.14 -0.77 -7.89
CA ALA A 281 14.11 0.09 -8.56
C ALA A 281 13.46 0.77 -9.77
N VAL A 282 13.63 2.09 -9.89
CA VAL A 282 13.03 2.90 -10.96
C VAL A 282 13.98 3.98 -11.47
N GLN A 283 13.78 4.39 -12.73
CA GLN A 283 14.37 5.60 -13.28
C GLN A 283 13.44 6.77 -13.01
N SER A 284 13.70 7.55 -11.97
CA SER A 284 12.93 8.75 -11.66
C SER A 284 13.33 9.92 -12.57
N PRO A 285 12.36 10.66 -13.14
CA PRO A 285 12.66 11.89 -13.87
C PRO A 285 13.29 12.99 -12.99
N ARG A 286 12.96 13.02 -11.69
CA ARG A 286 13.44 14.04 -10.74
C ARG A 286 14.73 13.64 -10.03
N HIS A 287 14.89 12.35 -9.75
CA HIS A 287 15.95 11.88 -8.83
C HIS A 287 16.99 10.99 -9.53
N GLY A 288 16.80 10.67 -10.84
CA GLY A 288 17.65 9.70 -11.53
C GLY A 288 17.37 8.26 -11.09
N PRO A 289 18.34 7.36 -11.15
CA PRO A 289 18.17 5.99 -10.67
C PRO A 289 17.99 5.98 -9.15
N ILE A 290 16.86 5.46 -8.67
CA ILE A 290 16.56 5.30 -7.24
C ILE A 290 15.99 3.91 -6.98
N ALA A 291 16.13 3.44 -5.74
CA ALA A 291 15.61 2.15 -5.32
C ALA A 291 15.10 2.18 -3.87
N LEU A 292 14.19 1.27 -3.57
CA LEU A 292 13.90 0.84 -2.21
C LEU A 292 14.63 -0.48 -1.94
N ALA A 293 15.10 -0.65 -0.72
CA ALA A 293 15.77 -1.87 -0.28
C ALA A 293 15.46 -2.15 1.19
N VAL A 294 15.42 -3.42 1.57
CA VAL A 294 15.34 -3.82 2.98
C VAL A 294 16.73 -4.19 3.45
N ILE A 295 17.32 -3.33 4.31
CA ILE A 295 18.72 -3.35 4.69
C ILE A 295 18.89 -3.62 6.19
N ARG A 296 19.89 -4.44 6.55
CA ARG A 296 20.24 -4.74 7.95
C ARG A 296 20.79 -3.52 8.69
N ARG A 297 20.44 -3.40 9.96
CA ARG A 297 21.09 -2.44 10.88
C ARG A 297 22.59 -2.79 11.03
N PRO A 298 23.47 -1.77 11.13
CA PRO A 298 23.20 -0.33 11.13
C PRO A 298 23.19 0.30 9.73
N HIS A 299 23.37 -0.49 8.65
CA HIS A 299 23.66 -0.03 7.28
C HIS A 299 22.48 0.66 6.57
N HIS A 300 21.27 0.63 7.15
CA HIS A 300 20.08 1.30 6.59
C HIS A 300 20.05 2.82 6.87
N ALA A 301 20.97 3.31 7.75
CA ALA A 301 20.99 4.73 8.14
C ALA A 301 21.33 5.63 6.94
N PRO A 302 20.61 6.75 6.74
CA PRO A 302 20.91 7.70 5.66
C PRO A 302 22.37 8.14 5.65
N GLY A 303 22.96 8.25 4.46
CA GLY A 303 24.37 8.60 4.27
C GLY A 303 25.35 7.42 4.28
N THR A 304 24.87 6.18 4.48
CA THR A 304 25.72 5.00 4.43
C THR A 304 26.05 4.65 2.96
N ALA A 305 27.34 4.60 2.63
CA ALA A 305 27.81 4.13 1.34
C ALA A 305 27.64 2.60 1.24
N VAL A 306 26.99 2.16 0.19
CA VAL A 306 26.76 0.72 -0.09
C VAL A 306 27.05 0.44 -1.57
N ALA A 307 27.29 -0.79 -1.92
CA ALA A 307 27.38 -1.24 -3.30
C ALA A 307 26.22 -2.19 -3.62
N VAL A 308 25.65 -2.08 -4.81
CA VAL A 308 24.64 -3.03 -5.29
C VAL A 308 25.31 -3.97 -6.28
N ALA A 309 25.33 -5.26 -5.97
CA ALA A 309 25.88 -6.31 -6.85
C ALA A 309 24.79 -6.71 -7.86
N ASP A 310 24.87 -6.16 -9.07
CA ASP A 310 23.99 -6.50 -10.19
C ASP A 310 24.72 -7.42 -11.18
N ALA A 311 23.98 -8.05 -12.09
CA ALA A 311 24.53 -8.88 -13.15
C ALA A 311 25.50 -8.10 -14.07
N ALA A 312 25.30 -6.80 -14.25
CA ALA A 312 26.17 -5.92 -15.04
C ALA A 312 27.43 -5.44 -14.28
N GLY A 313 27.57 -5.77 -13.00
CA GLY A 313 28.67 -5.34 -12.13
C GLY A 313 28.20 -4.64 -10.86
N ALA A 314 29.15 -4.16 -10.07
CA ALA A 314 28.84 -3.43 -8.84
C ALA A 314 28.47 -1.97 -9.17
N VAL A 315 27.30 -1.52 -8.66
CA VAL A 315 26.83 -0.13 -8.77
C VAL A 315 27.02 0.56 -7.42
N SER A 316 27.69 1.69 -7.41
CA SER A 316 27.85 2.52 -6.22
C SER A 316 26.52 3.17 -5.85
N SER A 317 26.25 3.22 -4.57
CA SER A 317 25.03 3.83 -4.07
C SER A 317 25.19 4.35 -2.64
N VAL A 318 24.25 5.21 -2.24
CA VAL A 318 24.18 5.75 -0.89
C VAL A 318 22.74 5.65 -0.38
N THR A 319 22.61 5.26 0.88
CA THR A 319 21.30 5.27 1.54
C THR A 319 20.83 6.69 1.78
N VAL A 320 19.54 6.94 1.62
CA VAL A 320 18.91 8.24 1.86
C VAL A 320 17.69 8.10 2.75
N ALA A 321 17.29 9.20 3.36
CA ALA A 321 16.01 9.28 4.06
C ALA A 321 14.86 9.19 3.04
N LEU A 322 13.73 8.63 3.44
CA LEU A 322 12.49 8.61 2.67
C LEU A 322 11.54 9.70 3.19
N PRO A 323 10.75 10.34 2.32
CA PRO A 323 10.76 10.25 0.85
C PRO A 323 12.01 10.84 0.20
N PHE A 324 12.24 10.53 -1.11
CA PHE A 324 13.39 11.02 -1.88
C PHE A 324 13.39 12.52 -2.13
#